data_74caa30895a281a1215d463591a28adf
#
_entry.id   74caa30895a281a1215d463591a28adf
#
_cell.length_a   1.000
_cell.length_b   1.000
_cell.length_c   1.000
_cell.angle_alpha   90.00
_cell.angle_beta   90.00
_cell.angle_gamma   90.00
#
_symmetry.space_group_name_H-M   'P 1'
#
loop_
_entity.id
_entity.type
_entity.pdbx_description
1 polymer ?
#
loop_
_entity_poly.entity_id
_entity_poly.type
_entity_poly.pdbx_seq_one_letter_code
_entity_poly.pdbx_strand_id
1 'polypeptide(L)'
;MSGGIGGKLTDRAIKAFVAKAERGKKLADGGGLHLFITPAGGATWRIKYRIDGKEKIYSIGAYPAVSLAAARVELGEVKALLRENKDPVTQRRINRAETSASSDNTFEAVAGIWLTMKQKEWSAGHYTKSARAFERDIYPAIGKLPIASITPAIVAKAIEDIHKRGVLETATRILQHLNGVFRYAQAKGLCRDNPALPAREILPRKKDTGRMPALLDYASLGDILRRADMSRISPSVRMAHRLCAFTAMRIGNIVEAEWKEFHLDDDQPTWIIPRAKMKVTSRPIDHRIPLCSEIAAELRQWQNVFGGKGYVFPSPAGGKHIGREAIEKVYRVTLGLDGKHSPHGWRSSFSTLARDNGTARDVVELALDHAHDNEVARAYDRGERFDERVKLFQWWGKQLAAAQRGATIIPLKTKAA
;
A
#
# COMPACT_ATOMS: atom_id res chain seq x y z
N MET A 1 28.84 -43.17 -32.68
CA MET A 1 29.21 -42.66 -34.00
C MET A 1 28.95 -41.16 -34.03
N SER A 2 29.99 -40.35 -33.97
CA SER A 2 29.92 -38.89 -33.93
C SER A 2 29.72 -38.41 -35.39
N GLY A 3 28.46 -38.09 -35.74
CA GLY A 3 28.15 -37.45 -37.02
C GLY A 3 28.49 -35.96 -36.95
N GLY A 4 29.65 -35.60 -37.51
CA GLY A 4 30.11 -34.22 -37.56
C GLY A 4 29.08 -33.29 -38.23
N ILE A 5 28.90 -32.09 -37.64
CA ILE A 5 28.14 -30.98 -38.12
C ILE A 5 28.93 -30.28 -39.26
N GLY A 6 29.39 -31.06 -40.24
CA GLY A 6 30.01 -30.54 -41.45
C GLY A 6 28.96 -30.30 -42.49
N GLY A 7 28.55 -29.05 -42.70
CA GLY A 7 27.63 -28.66 -43.73
C GLY A 7 28.33 -28.82 -45.11
N LYS A 8 27.55 -29.24 -46.11
CA LYS A 8 28.03 -29.50 -47.50
C LYS A 8 28.07 -28.25 -48.36
N LEU A 9 27.38 -27.16 -47.93
CA LEU A 9 27.21 -25.98 -48.73
C LEU A 9 28.28 -24.90 -48.47
N THR A 10 28.54 -24.16 -49.52
CA THR A 10 29.33 -22.93 -49.52
C THR A 10 28.47 -21.75 -49.97
N ASP A 11 28.80 -20.52 -49.59
CA ASP A 11 28.09 -19.32 -50.03
C ASP A 11 28.07 -19.19 -51.58
N ARG A 12 29.14 -19.65 -52.25
CA ARG A 12 29.22 -19.66 -53.72
C ARG A 12 28.17 -20.58 -54.31
N ALA A 13 27.99 -21.77 -53.75
CA ALA A 13 26.99 -22.75 -54.20
C ALA A 13 25.56 -22.23 -53.97
N ILE A 14 25.33 -21.56 -52.83
CA ILE A 14 24.03 -20.96 -52.51
C ILE A 14 23.69 -19.85 -53.50
N LYS A 15 24.62 -18.91 -53.75
CA LYS A 15 24.41 -17.82 -54.72
C LYS A 15 24.10 -18.35 -56.11
N ALA A 16 24.84 -19.37 -56.58
CA ALA A 16 24.60 -20.01 -57.89
C ALA A 16 23.22 -20.70 -57.93
N PHE A 17 22.79 -21.35 -56.86
CA PHE A 17 21.49 -21.99 -56.76
C PHE A 17 20.34 -20.98 -56.78
N VAL A 18 20.47 -19.91 -56.02
CA VAL A 18 19.46 -18.84 -55.93
C VAL A 18 19.37 -18.08 -57.29
N ALA A 19 20.49 -17.86 -57.97
CA ALA A 19 20.50 -17.20 -59.29
C ALA A 19 19.72 -17.97 -60.37
N LYS A 20 19.68 -19.32 -60.28
CA LYS A 20 18.87 -20.14 -61.17
C LYS A 20 17.36 -20.08 -60.87
N ALA A 21 17.01 -19.71 -59.65
CA ALA A 21 15.63 -19.50 -59.16
C ALA A 21 14.61 -20.59 -59.58
N GLU A 22 15.03 -21.85 -59.67
CA GLU A 22 14.15 -22.95 -60.01
C GLU A 22 13.15 -23.23 -58.87
N ARG A 23 11.90 -22.87 -59.11
CA ARG A 23 10.80 -22.97 -58.14
C ARG A 23 10.59 -24.41 -57.65
N GLY A 24 10.37 -24.62 -56.38
CA GLY A 24 10.15 -25.95 -55.78
C GLY A 24 11.42 -26.77 -55.56
N LYS A 25 12.57 -26.32 -56.04
CA LYS A 25 13.85 -27.01 -55.82
C LYS A 25 14.44 -26.73 -54.41
N LYS A 26 15.21 -27.70 -53.94
CA LYS A 26 15.91 -27.63 -52.66
C LYS A 26 17.39 -27.91 -52.82
N LEU A 27 18.22 -27.20 -52.06
CA LEU A 27 19.66 -27.41 -51.94
C LEU A 27 19.98 -27.84 -50.50
N ALA A 28 20.42 -29.07 -50.30
CA ALA A 28 20.62 -29.65 -48.96
C ALA A 28 22.01 -29.35 -48.40
N ASP A 29 22.09 -28.91 -47.12
CA ASP A 29 23.34 -28.69 -46.40
C ASP A 29 23.73 -29.91 -45.52
N GLY A 30 22.76 -30.68 -45.09
CA GLY A 30 22.97 -31.85 -44.23
C GLY A 30 22.18 -31.76 -42.92
N GLY A 31 21.98 -32.88 -42.24
CA GLY A 31 21.24 -32.92 -40.98
C GLY A 31 19.78 -32.46 -41.02
N GLY A 32 19.17 -32.49 -42.23
CA GLY A 32 17.83 -31.98 -42.46
C GLY A 32 17.76 -30.54 -42.95
N LEU A 33 18.83 -29.74 -42.82
CA LEU A 33 18.91 -28.35 -43.24
C LEU A 33 18.98 -28.25 -44.76
N HIS A 34 18.17 -27.44 -45.36
CA HIS A 34 18.17 -27.18 -46.82
C HIS A 34 17.63 -25.78 -47.13
N LEU A 35 18.13 -25.20 -48.20
CA LEU A 35 17.56 -24.00 -48.80
C LEU A 35 16.50 -24.42 -49.86
N PHE A 36 15.32 -23.83 -49.74
CA PHE A 36 14.18 -24.13 -50.59
C PHE A 36 13.76 -22.89 -51.41
N ILE A 37 13.61 -23.01 -52.71
CA ILE A 37 13.05 -21.96 -53.54
C ILE A 37 11.53 -22.07 -53.50
N THR A 38 10.88 -21.06 -52.94
CA THR A 38 9.41 -21.04 -52.82
C THR A 38 8.74 -20.89 -54.18
N PRO A 39 7.45 -21.23 -54.30
CA PRO A 39 6.67 -20.97 -55.55
C PRO A 39 6.68 -19.50 -55.98
N ALA A 40 6.83 -18.57 -55.02
CA ALA A 40 6.94 -17.14 -55.30
C ALA A 40 8.36 -16.68 -55.73
N GLY A 41 9.35 -17.61 -55.79
CA GLY A 41 10.71 -17.32 -56.21
C GLY A 41 11.67 -16.92 -55.10
N GLY A 42 11.20 -16.78 -53.87
CA GLY A 42 12.07 -16.47 -52.70
C GLY A 42 12.79 -17.71 -52.19
N ALA A 43 14.01 -17.52 -51.68
CA ALA A 43 14.79 -18.60 -51.04
C ALA A 43 14.57 -18.62 -49.52
N THR A 44 14.27 -19.79 -48.95
CA THR A 44 13.99 -19.91 -47.50
C THR A 44 14.74 -21.10 -46.90
N TRP A 45 15.41 -20.88 -45.78
CA TRP A 45 16.02 -21.94 -45.00
C TRP A 45 14.97 -22.75 -44.29
N ARG A 46 15.04 -24.10 -44.40
CA ARG A 46 14.15 -25.06 -43.77
C ARG A 46 14.93 -26.22 -43.18
N ILE A 47 14.40 -26.79 -42.11
CA ILE A 47 14.86 -28.02 -41.51
C ILE A 47 13.77 -29.06 -41.60
N LYS A 48 14.08 -30.18 -42.23
CA LYS A 48 13.24 -31.38 -42.25
C LYS A 48 13.60 -32.27 -41.09
N TYR A 49 12.63 -32.62 -40.27
CA TYR A 49 12.84 -33.44 -39.08
C TYR A 49 11.71 -34.45 -38.89
N ARG A 50 11.91 -35.41 -37.98
CA ARG A 50 10.91 -36.39 -37.62
C ARG A 50 10.72 -36.41 -36.10
N ILE A 51 9.47 -36.41 -35.65
CA ILE A 51 9.08 -36.53 -34.25
C ILE A 51 7.78 -37.37 -34.20
N ASP A 52 7.66 -38.25 -33.21
CA ASP A 52 6.51 -39.19 -33.07
C ASP A 52 6.16 -39.94 -34.37
N GLY A 53 7.19 -40.37 -35.09
CA GLY A 53 7.01 -41.08 -36.35
C GLY A 53 6.60 -40.21 -37.53
N LYS A 54 6.25 -38.93 -37.37
CA LYS A 54 5.78 -38.01 -38.42
C LYS A 54 6.90 -37.09 -38.88
N GLU A 55 6.94 -36.89 -40.19
CA GLU A 55 7.85 -35.95 -40.85
C GLU A 55 7.25 -34.54 -40.80
N LYS A 56 8.06 -33.56 -40.37
CA LYS A 56 7.69 -32.15 -40.25
C LYS A 56 8.77 -31.25 -40.83
N ILE A 57 8.39 -30.00 -41.13
CA ILE A 57 9.30 -28.98 -41.65
C ILE A 57 9.27 -27.78 -40.69
N TYR A 58 10.47 -27.36 -40.27
CA TYR A 58 10.67 -26.13 -39.51
C TYR A 58 11.27 -25.07 -40.45
N SER A 59 10.58 -23.92 -40.59
CA SER A 59 11.04 -22.82 -41.42
C SER A 59 11.84 -21.82 -40.57
N ILE A 60 13.13 -21.63 -40.91
CA ILE A 60 14.03 -20.70 -40.17
C ILE A 60 13.77 -19.25 -40.61
N GLY A 61 13.94 -18.97 -41.89
CA GLY A 61 13.81 -17.62 -42.44
C GLY A 61 14.30 -17.51 -43.90
N ALA A 62 14.11 -16.31 -44.44
CA ALA A 62 14.47 -16.02 -45.84
C ALA A 62 15.99 -15.78 -45.99
N TYR A 63 16.57 -16.33 -47.05
CA TYR A 63 17.88 -15.94 -47.53
C TYR A 63 17.77 -14.69 -48.40
N PRO A 64 18.65 -13.66 -48.32
CA PRO A 64 19.92 -13.64 -47.56
C PRO A 64 19.80 -13.09 -46.16
N ALA A 65 18.62 -12.71 -45.66
CA ALA A 65 18.43 -12.17 -44.30
C ALA A 65 18.95 -13.15 -43.21
N VAL A 66 18.78 -14.47 -43.44
CA VAL A 66 19.40 -15.52 -42.62
C VAL A 66 20.59 -16.08 -43.43
N SER A 67 21.81 -15.93 -42.87
CA SER A 67 23.04 -16.49 -43.46
C SER A 67 23.11 -18.01 -43.27
N LEU A 68 23.98 -18.68 -44.04
CA LEU A 68 24.25 -20.12 -43.88
C LEU A 68 24.74 -20.44 -42.44
N ALA A 69 25.60 -19.58 -41.88
CA ALA A 69 26.11 -19.76 -40.52
C ALA A 69 24.97 -19.68 -39.48
N ALA A 70 24.09 -18.70 -39.59
CA ALA A 70 22.91 -18.56 -38.72
C ALA A 70 21.95 -19.76 -38.87
N ALA A 71 21.72 -20.25 -40.09
CA ALA A 71 20.88 -21.42 -40.32
C ALA A 71 21.45 -22.71 -39.67
N ARG A 72 22.79 -22.84 -39.63
CA ARG A 72 23.45 -23.96 -38.97
C ARG A 72 23.35 -23.86 -37.43
N VAL A 73 23.42 -22.67 -36.84
CA VAL A 73 23.19 -22.45 -35.41
C VAL A 73 21.78 -22.91 -35.05
N GLU A 74 20.79 -22.44 -35.77
CA GLU A 74 19.37 -22.82 -35.57
C GLU A 74 19.14 -24.34 -35.74
N LEU A 75 19.86 -25.01 -36.68
CA LEU A 75 19.84 -26.47 -36.75
C LEU A 75 20.33 -27.14 -35.47
N GLY A 76 21.35 -26.58 -34.82
CA GLY A 76 21.85 -27.07 -33.54
C GLY A 76 20.78 -26.98 -32.46
N GLU A 77 20.10 -25.86 -32.34
CA GLU A 77 19.01 -25.64 -31.37
C GLU A 77 17.81 -26.56 -31.65
N VAL A 78 17.38 -26.69 -32.89
CA VAL A 78 16.32 -27.62 -33.24
C VAL A 78 16.68 -29.07 -32.89
N LYS A 79 17.94 -29.50 -33.12
CA LYS A 79 18.40 -30.81 -32.71
C LYS A 79 18.44 -31.00 -31.19
N ALA A 80 18.74 -29.96 -30.43
CA ALA A 80 18.70 -30.01 -28.96
C ALA A 80 17.25 -30.23 -28.47
N LEU A 81 16.29 -29.51 -28.99
CA LEU A 81 14.86 -29.71 -28.70
C LEU A 81 14.37 -31.11 -29.01
N LEU A 82 14.77 -31.64 -30.17
CA LEU A 82 14.40 -32.99 -30.59
C LEU A 82 14.99 -34.08 -29.70
N ARG A 83 16.19 -33.88 -29.13
CA ARG A 83 16.77 -34.82 -28.15
C ARG A 83 15.96 -34.84 -26.86
N GLU A 84 15.32 -33.70 -26.52
CA GLU A 84 14.44 -33.59 -25.36
C GLU A 84 12.99 -34.03 -25.68
N ASN A 85 12.76 -34.60 -26.84
CA ASN A 85 11.43 -34.99 -27.38
C ASN A 85 10.43 -33.81 -27.42
N LYS A 86 10.94 -32.59 -27.64
CA LYS A 86 10.13 -31.39 -27.81
C LYS A 86 10.01 -31.03 -29.31
N ASP A 87 8.77 -30.77 -29.79
CA ASP A 87 8.53 -30.33 -31.15
C ASP A 87 8.95 -28.85 -31.32
N PRO A 88 9.96 -28.56 -32.16
CA PRO A 88 10.45 -27.19 -32.39
C PRO A 88 9.39 -26.20 -32.86
N VAL A 89 8.43 -26.64 -33.70
CA VAL A 89 7.32 -25.78 -34.18
C VAL A 89 6.39 -25.41 -33.01
N THR A 90 6.06 -26.39 -32.18
CA THR A 90 5.23 -26.19 -30.99
C THR A 90 5.94 -25.29 -30.00
N GLN A 91 7.24 -25.54 -29.70
CA GLN A 91 8.01 -24.71 -28.79
C GLN A 91 8.12 -23.26 -29.27
N ARG A 92 8.32 -23.03 -30.58
CA ARG A 92 8.33 -21.68 -31.15
C ARG A 92 6.97 -20.97 -31.04
N ARG A 93 5.88 -21.70 -31.11
CA ARG A 93 4.51 -21.15 -30.91
C ARG A 93 4.31 -20.78 -29.45
N ILE A 94 4.75 -21.62 -28.50
CA ILE A 94 4.71 -21.35 -27.07
C ILE A 94 5.53 -20.09 -26.75
N ASN A 95 6.79 -20.04 -27.18
CA ASN A 95 7.67 -18.90 -26.96
C ASN A 95 7.12 -17.58 -27.54
N ARG A 96 6.48 -17.65 -28.73
CA ARG A 96 5.82 -16.49 -29.34
C ARG A 96 4.58 -16.06 -28.57
N ALA A 97 3.77 -16.99 -28.10
CA ALA A 97 2.59 -16.70 -27.29
C ALA A 97 3.01 -16.08 -25.93
N GLU A 98 4.05 -16.60 -25.30
CA GLU A 98 4.63 -16.06 -24.08
C GLU A 98 5.21 -14.64 -24.30
N THR A 99 5.91 -14.42 -25.40
CA THR A 99 6.47 -13.09 -25.76
C THR A 99 5.37 -12.08 -26.06
N SER A 100 4.32 -12.48 -26.79
CA SER A 100 3.17 -11.61 -27.10
C SER A 100 2.37 -11.30 -25.82
N ALA A 101 2.07 -12.29 -25.02
CA ALA A 101 1.42 -12.09 -23.72
C ALA A 101 2.28 -11.22 -22.77
N SER A 102 3.60 -11.31 -22.86
CA SER A 102 4.54 -10.52 -22.08
C SER A 102 4.58 -9.05 -22.51
N SER A 103 4.41 -8.72 -23.79
CA SER A 103 4.37 -7.33 -24.27
C SER A 103 3.10 -6.59 -23.82
N ASP A 104 1.98 -7.31 -23.69
CA ASP A 104 0.70 -6.74 -23.26
C ASP A 104 0.57 -6.67 -21.73
N ASN A 105 1.34 -7.48 -21.01
CA ASN A 105 1.36 -7.53 -19.54
C ASN A 105 2.49 -6.66 -18.97
N THR A 106 2.43 -5.35 -19.20
CA THR A 106 3.34 -4.41 -18.56
C THR A 106 3.07 -4.35 -17.05
N PHE A 107 4.08 -3.97 -16.26
CA PHE A 107 3.90 -3.78 -14.81
C PHE A 107 2.76 -2.81 -14.51
N GLU A 108 2.66 -1.69 -15.23
CA GLU A 108 1.63 -0.67 -15.04
C GLU A 108 0.23 -1.23 -15.30
N ALA A 109 0.03 -2.01 -16.36
CA ALA A 109 -1.25 -2.64 -16.66
C ALA A 109 -1.68 -3.60 -15.54
N VAL A 110 -0.77 -4.47 -15.09
CA VAL A 110 -1.06 -5.45 -14.03
C VAL A 110 -1.27 -4.75 -12.68
N ALA A 111 -0.46 -3.75 -12.36
CA ALA A 111 -0.60 -2.95 -11.14
C ALA A 111 -1.92 -2.18 -11.11
N GLY A 112 -2.38 -1.65 -12.26
CA GLY A 112 -3.67 -0.99 -12.40
C GLY A 112 -4.84 -1.91 -12.07
N ILE A 113 -4.82 -3.15 -12.57
CA ILE A 113 -5.82 -4.16 -12.24
C ILE A 113 -5.80 -4.47 -10.73
N TRP A 114 -4.61 -4.68 -10.17
CA TRP A 114 -4.46 -4.96 -8.73
C TRP A 114 -4.94 -3.79 -7.86
N LEU A 115 -4.61 -2.55 -8.22
CA LEU A 115 -5.07 -1.35 -7.52
C LEU A 115 -6.61 -1.22 -7.58
N THR A 116 -7.23 -1.52 -8.73
CA THR A 116 -8.69 -1.53 -8.87
C THR A 116 -9.36 -2.55 -7.94
N MET A 117 -8.76 -3.73 -7.78
CA MET A 117 -9.23 -4.70 -6.79
C MET A 117 -9.10 -4.14 -5.36
N LYS A 118 -7.96 -3.53 -5.04
CA LYS A 118 -7.70 -2.96 -3.72
C LYS A 118 -8.55 -1.72 -3.40
N GLN A 119 -9.07 -1.03 -4.39
CA GLN A 119 -10.00 0.09 -4.20
C GLN A 119 -11.27 -0.31 -3.45
N LYS A 120 -11.72 -1.56 -3.60
CA LYS A 120 -12.88 -2.09 -2.88
C LYS A 120 -12.58 -2.42 -1.40
N GLU A 121 -11.32 -2.67 -1.08
CA GLU A 121 -10.88 -3.07 0.26
C GLU A 121 -10.34 -1.88 1.08
N TRP A 122 -9.78 -0.88 0.41
CA TRP A 122 -9.10 0.24 1.04
C TRP A 122 -10.01 1.46 1.21
N SER A 123 -9.71 2.28 2.21
CA SER A 123 -10.32 3.60 2.29
C SER A 123 -9.92 4.46 1.09
N ALA A 124 -10.80 5.37 0.65
CA ALA A 124 -10.53 6.25 -0.49
C ALA A 124 -9.20 7.03 -0.35
N GLY A 125 -8.88 7.50 0.86
CA GLY A 125 -7.62 8.20 1.13
C GLY A 125 -6.39 7.30 1.02
N HIS A 126 -6.48 6.03 1.44
CA HIS A 126 -5.40 5.06 1.30
C HIS A 126 -5.17 4.71 -0.17
N TYR A 127 -6.23 4.42 -0.91
CA TYR A 127 -6.17 4.15 -2.34
C TYR A 127 -5.51 5.30 -3.11
N THR A 128 -6.01 6.53 -2.93
CA THR A 128 -5.49 7.70 -3.64
C THR A 128 -4.00 7.94 -3.35
N LYS A 129 -3.57 7.79 -2.09
CA LYS A 129 -2.14 7.93 -1.72
C LYS A 129 -1.28 6.84 -2.35
N SER A 130 -1.78 5.60 -2.40
CA SER A 130 -1.06 4.47 -2.98
C SER A 130 -0.96 4.59 -4.51
N ALA A 131 -2.06 4.93 -5.18
CA ALA A 131 -2.08 5.14 -6.63
C ALA A 131 -1.10 6.26 -7.05
N ARG A 132 -1.15 7.42 -6.37
CA ARG A 132 -0.20 8.53 -6.61
C ARG A 132 1.25 8.15 -6.36
N ALA A 133 1.51 7.27 -5.40
CA ALA A 133 2.87 6.80 -5.15
C ALA A 133 3.37 5.90 -6.30
N PHE A 134 2.50 5.07 -6.89
CA PHE A 134 2.84 4.30 -8.09
C PHE A 134 3.10 5.20 -9.30
N GLU A 135 2.20 6.16 -9.57
CA GLU A 135 2.34 7.12 -10.67
C GLU A 135 3.63 7.95 -10.58
N ARG A 136 3.96 8.44 -9.39
CA ARG A 136 5.12 9.30 -9.17
C ARG A 136 6.44 8.55 -9.14
N ASP A 137 6.49 7.39 -8.49
CA ASP A 137 7.74 6.75 -8.08
C ASP A 137 8.03 5.44 -8.82
N ILE A 138 7.01 4.70 -9.25
CA ILE A 138 7.18 3.33 -9.76
C ILE A 138 6.96 3.24 -11.26
N TYR A 139 5.88 3.81 -11.79
CA TYR A 139 5.59 3.73 -13.22
C TYR A 139 6.68 4.36 -14.10
N PRO A 140 7.33 5.49 -13.71
CA PRO A 140 8.44 6.02 -14.50
C PRO A 140 9.65 5.07 -14.56
N ALA A 141 9.86 4.26 -13.52
CA ALA A 141 11.02 3.37 -13.44
C ALA A 141 10.78 2.01 -14.10
N ILE A 142 9.61 1.40 -13.87
CA ILE A 142 9.33 0.00 -14.28
C ILE A 142 7.98 -0.19 -14.97
N GLY A 143 7.14 0.84 -15.07
CA GLY A 143 5.76 0.72 -15.55
C GLY A 143 5.63 0.07 -16.91
N LYS A 144 6.49 0.44 -17.86
CA LYS A 144 6.47 -0.04 -19.25
C LYS A 144 7.16 -1.39 -19.45
N LEU A 145 7.85 -1.91 -18.42
CA LEU A 145 8.51 -3.21 -18.54
C LEU A 145 7.50 -4.34 -18.47
N PRO A 146 7.67 -5.41 -19.26
CA PRO A 146 6.92 -6.64 -19.09
C PRO A 146 7.12 -7.17 -17.67
N ILE A 147 6.04 -7.49 -16.95
CA ILE A 147 6.12 -7.88 -15.53
C ILE A 147 7.00 -9.10 -15.29
N ALA A 148 7.03 -10.04 -16.25
CA ALA A 148 7.87 -11.24 -16.19
C ALA A 148 9.37 -10.94 -16.32
N SER A 149 9.76 -9.79 -16.89
CA SER A 149 11.16 -9.40 -17.09
C SER A 149 11.77 -8.63 -15.93
N ILE A 150 10.96 -8.24 -14.93
CA ILE A 150 11.42 -7.43 -13.81
C ILE A 150 12.18 -8.32 -12.82
N THR A 151 13.44 -7.98 -12.61
CA THR A 151 14.36 -8.72 -11.72
C THR A 151 14.41 -8.07 -10.32
N PRO A 152 14.90 -8.78 -9.29
CA PRO A 152 15.14 -8.19 -7.97
C PRO A 152 16.01 -6.93 -7.99
N ALA A 153 17.04 -6.88 -8.85
CA ALA A 153 17.91 -5.71 -8.99
C ALA A 153 17.17 -4.47 -9.50
N ILE A 154 16.22 -4.65 -10.42
CA ILE A 154 15.39 -3.55 -10.94
C ILE A 154 14.48 -3.00 -9.84
N VAL A 155 13.82 -3.87 -9.08
CA VAL A 155 12.97 -3.47 -7.95
C VAL A 155 13.81 -2.79 -6.86
N ALA A 156 14.97 -3.37 -6.53
CA ALA A 156 15.90 -2.84 -5.55
C ALA A 156 16.27 -1.39 -5.88
N LYS A 157 16.70 -1.13 -7.13
CA LYS A 157 17.06 0.21 -7.58
C LYS A 157 15.90 1.20 -7.45
N ALA A 158 14.70 0.84 -7.88
CA ALA A 158 13.53 1.71 -7.77
C ALA A 158 13.21 2.09 -6.31
N ILE A 159 13.36 1.14 -5.39
CA ILE A 159 13.14 1.35 -3.97
C ILE A 159 14.26 2.16 -3.32
N GLU A 160 15.53 1.93 -3.69
CA GLU A 160 16.65 2.75 -3.24
C GLU A 160 16.51 4.23 -3.63
N ASP A 161 16.09 4.50 -4.85
CA ASP A 161 15.90 5.87 -5.34
C ASP A 161 14.81 6.61 -4.54
N ILE A 162 13.78 5.91 -4.09
CA ILE A 162 12.78 6.45 -3.15
C ILE A 162 13.42 6.67 -1.78
N HIS A 163 14.19 5.71 -1.27
CA HIS A 163 14.81 5.77 0.05
C HIS A 163 15.83 6.90 0.16
N LYS A 164 16.63 7.15 -0.88
CA LYS A 164 17.61 8.27 -0.95
C LYS A 164 16.98 9.65 -0.72
N ARG A 165 15.67 9.79 -0.94
CA ARG A 165 14.93 11.02 -0.62
C ARG A 165 14.60 11.18 0.87
N GLY A 166 15.06 10.27 1.74
CA GLY A 166 14.84 10.31 3.19
C GLY A 166 13.45 9.79 3.63
N VAL A 167 12.68 9.16 2.75
CA VAL A 167 11.29 8.74 3.03
C VAL A 167 11.17 7.22 3.20
N LEU A 168 11.90 6.66 4.18
CA LEU A 168 11.98 5.22 4.45
C LEU A 168 10.59 4.55 4.60
N GLU A 169 9.66 5.21 5.29
CA GLU A 169 8.31 4.64 5.50
C GLU A 169 7.55 4.52 4.18
N THR A 170 7.69 5.51 3.30
CA THR A 170 7.11 5.48 1.95
C THR A 170 7.74 4.36 1.12
N ALA A 171 9.07 4.24 1.11
CA ALA A 171 9.77 3.16 0.42
C ALA A 171 9.32 1.78 0.91
N THR A 172 9.21 1.58 2.22
CA THR A 172 8.73 0.32 2.82
C THR A 172 7.30 0.01 2.39
N ARG A 173 6.40 0.99 2.40
CA ARG A 173 5.01 0.81 2.00
C ARG A 173 4.86 0.49 0.51
N ILE A 174 5.60 1.20 -0.34
CA ILE A 174 5.62 0.92 -1.77
C ILE A 174 6.13 -0.50 -2.03
N LEU A 175 7.19 -0.93 -1.36
CA LEU A 175 7.70 -2.30 -1.50
C LEU A 175 6.67 -3.36 -1.08
N GLN A 176 5.87 -3.10 -0.03
CA GLN A 176 4.75 -3.97 0.34
C GLN A 176 3.68 -4.04 -0.77
N HIS A 177 3.39 -2.92 -1.42
CA HIS A 177 2.45 -2.89 -2.55
C HIS A 177 3.02 -3.62 -3.77
N LEU A 178 4.30 -3.43 -4.10
CA LEU A 178 4.97 -4.18 -5.16
C LEU A 178 4.89 -5.70 -4.92
N ASN A 179 5.16 -6.13 -3.68
CA ASN A 179 4.96 -7.54 -3.30
C ASN A 179 3.53 -8.01 -3.55
N GLY A 180 2.52 -7.19 -3.26
CA GLY A 180 1.11 -7.48 -3.56
C GLY A 180 0.84 -7.63 -5.05
N VAL A 181 1.37 -6.74 -5.88
CA VAL A 181 1.24 -6.79 -7.34
C VAL A 181 1.88 -8.06 -7.91
N PHE A 182 3.11 -8.37 -7.51
CA PHE A 182 3.80 -9.58 -8.00
C PHE A 182 3.14 -10.87 -7.52
N ARG A 183 2.62 -10.93 -6.30
CA ARG A 183 1.82 -12.08 -5.83
C ARG A 183 0.55 -12.27 -6.68
N TYR A 184 -0.11 -11.18 -7.03
CA TYR A 184 -1.26 -11.23 -7.94
C TYR A 184 -0.83 -11.73 -9.32
N ALA A 185 0.26 -11.22 -9.86
CA ALA A 185 0.81 -11.64 -11.15
C ALA A 185 1.17 -13.14 -11.16
N GLN A 186 1.81 -13.64 -10.10
CA GLN A 186 2.10 -15.06 -9.94
C GLN A 186 0.82 -15.91 -9.93
N ALA A 187 -0.20 -15.50 -9.17
CA ALA A 187 -1.48 -16.20 -9.12
C ALA A 187 -2.20 -16.24 -10.48
N LYS A 188 -1.91 -15.26 -11.36
CA LYS A 188 -2.43 -15.20 -12.74
C LYS A 188 -1.50 -15.85 -13.77
N GLY A 189 -0.35 -16.41 -13.35
CA GLY A 189 0.62 -17.00 -14.26
C GLY A 189 1.36 -15.99 -15.16
N LEU A 190 1.35 -14.69 -14.80
CA LEU A 190 1.98 -13.62 -15.56
C LEU A 190 3.47 -13.46 -15.29
N CYS A 191 3.95 -13.98 -14.17
CA CYS A 191 5.37 -14.08 -13.82
C CYS A 191 5.62 -15.31 -12.96
N ARG A 192 6.85 -15.81 -13.00
CA ARG A 192 7.27 -16.98 -12.22
C ARG A 192 7.65 -16.61 -10.78
N ASP A 193 8.43 -15.55 -10.65
CA ASP A 193 9.06 -15.15 -9.39
C ASP A 193 8.52 -13.82 -8.88
N ASN A 194 8.67 -13.58 -7.59
CA ASN A 194 8.35 -12.30 -6.97
C ASN A 194 9.62 -11.53 -6.63
N PRO A 195 10.06 -10.61 -7.47
CA PRO A 195 11.30 -9.86 -7.29
C PRO A 195 11.26 -8.85 -6.13
N ALA A 196 10.08 -8.54 -5.59
CA ALA A 196 9.95 -7.63 -4.46
C ALA A 196 10.34 -8.26 -3.12
N LEU A 197 10.35 -9.60 -3.01
CA LEU A 197 10.72 -10.28 -1.77
C LEU A 197 12.19 -10.05 -1.40
N PRO A 198 13.19 -10.35 -2.28
CA PRO A 198 14.59 -10.08 -1.97
C PRO A 198 14.91 -8.60 -1.78
N ALA A 199 14.20 -7.72 -2.49
CA ALA A 199 14.41 -6.28 -2.38
C ALA A 199 14.09 -5.72 -0.97
N ARG A 200 13.47 -6.48 -0.09
CA ARG A 200 13.24 -6.09 1.31
C ARG A 200 14.55 -5.90 2.09
N GLU A 201 15.58 -6.67 1.76
CA GLU A 201 16.85 -6.65 2.50
C GLU A 201 17.69 -5.38 2.26
N ILE A 202 17.39 -4.60 1.21
CA ILE A 202 18.06 -3.33 0.94
C ILE A 202 17.56 -2.18 1.83
N LEU A 203 16.36 -2.29 2.37
CA LEU A 203 15.82 -1.27 3.27
C LEU A 203 16.28 -1.55 4.71
N PRO A 204 16.79 -0.54 5.41
CA PRO A 204 17.12 -0.69 6.81
C PRO A 204 15.86 -1.12 7.58
N ARG A 205 16.05 -1.99 8.55
CA ARG A 205 14.96 -2.34 9.46
C ARG A 205 14.53 -1.07 10.18
N LYS A 206 13.23 -0.77 10.13
CA LYS A 206 12.68 0.33 10.93
C LYS A 206 13.10 0.06 12.38
N LYS A 207 13.87 0.98 12.95
CA LYS A 207 14.10 0.92 14.41
C LYS A 207 12.72 0.97 15.04
N ASP A 208 12.47 0.04 15.95
CA ASP A 208 11.27 0.12 16.77
C ASP A 208 11.39 1.42 17.59
N THR A 209 10.73 2.46 17.11
CA THR A 209 10.72 3.76 17.76
C THR A 209 9.85 3.73 19.02
N GLY A 210 9.38 2.54 19.39
CA GLY A 210 8.51 2.38 20.52
C GLY A 210 7.12 2.96 20.31
N ARG A 211 6.45 3.29 21.41
CA ARG A 211 5.13 3.91 21.42
C ARG A 211 5.22 5.37 20.92
N MET A 212 4.15 5.85 20.29
CA MET A 212 4.06 7.27 19.93
C MET A 212 4.33 8.13 21.18
N PRO A 213 5.19 9.16 21.05
CA PRO A 213 5.53 10.01 22.19
C PRO A 213 4.28 10.62 22.82
N ALA A 214 4.17 10.50 24.13
CA ALA A 214 3.06 11.06 24.91
C ALA A 214 3.58 11.47 26.28
N LEU A 215 3.16 12.64 26.72
CA LEU A 215 3.40 13.11 28.08
C LEU A 215 2.40 12.43 29.02
N LEU A 216 2.88 11.92 30.14
CA LEU A 216 2.08 11.12 31.09
C LEU A 216 1.92 11.78 32.43
N ASP A 217 2.34 13.02 32.58
CA ASP A 217 2.17 13.80 33.82
C ASP A 217 1.16 14.94 33.61
N TYR A 218 0.36 15.20 34.63
CA TYR A 218 -0.71 16.19 34.57
C TYR A 218 -0.19 17.62 34.43
N ALA A 219 0.97 17.94 34.98
CA ALA A 219 1.54 19.28 34.89
C ALA A 219 1.85 19.64 33.44
N SER A 220 2.51 18.72 32.73
CA SER A 220 2.80 18.87 31.30
C SER A 220 1.53 18.91 30.45
N LEU A 221 0.53 18.07 30.75
CA LEU A 221 -0.74 18.07 30.00
C LEU A 221 -1.51 19.38 30.22
N GLY A 222 -1.54 19.90 31.46
CA GLY A 222 -2.11 21.22 31.78
C GLY A 222 -1.36 22.36 31.10
N ASP A 223 -0.02 22.26 30.98
CA ASP A 223 0.79 23.24 30.26
C ASP A 223 0.47 23.28 28.77
N ILE A 224 0.26 22.13 28.12
CA ILE A 224 -0.19 22.07 26.73
C ILE A 224 -1.48 22.87 26.54
N LEU A 225 -2.47 22.65 27.39
CA LEU A 225 -3.77 23.34 27.33
C LEU A 225 -3.61 24.85 27.50
N ARG A 226 -2.89 25.30 28.55
CA ARG A 226 -2.63 26.73 28.82
C ARG A 226 -1.93 27.41 27.64
N ARG A 227 -0.84 26.82 27.15
CA ARG A 227 -0.06 27.39 26.05
C ARG A 227 -0.84 27.43 24.74
N ALA A 228 -1.69 26.43 24.47
CA ALA A 228 -2.58 26.44 23.31
C ALA A 228 -3.61 27.58 23.41
N ASP A 229 -4.20 27.79 24.58
CA ASP A 229 -5.16 28.86 24.82
C ASP A 229 -4.54 30.25 24.66
N MET A 230 -3.30 30.44 25.08
CA MET A 230 -2.54 31.70 24.97
C MET A 230 -1.95 31.92 23.56
N SER A 231 -1.97 30.92 22.68
CA SER A 231 -1.35 30.98 21.37
C SER A 231 -2.23 31.69 20.34
N ARG A 232 -1.60 32.25 19.30
CA ARG A 232 -2.28 32.85 18.15
C ARG A 232 -2.71 31.78 17.13
N ILE A 233 -3.64 30.91 17.52
CA ILE A 233 -4.26 29.91 16.65
C ILE A 233 -5.73 30.28 16.42
N SER A 234 -6.30 29.81 15.31
CA SER A 234 -7.70 30.12 15.00
C SER A 234 -8.63 29.49 16.06
N PRO A 235 -9.77 30.13 16.35
CA PRO A 235 -10.74 29.62 17.32
C PRO A 235 -11.17 28.17 17.04
N SER A 236 -11.45 27.83 15.78
CA SER A 236 -11.82 26.47 15.36
C SER A 236 -10.72 25.44 15.68
N VAL A 237 -9.45 25.78 15.44
CA VAL A 237 -8.32 24.89 15.74
C VAL A 237 -8.13 24.75 17.25
N ARG A 238 -8.32 25.82 18.03
CA ARG A 238 -8.25 25.79 19.50
C ARG A 238 -9.31 24.88 20.09
N MET A 239 -10.57 25.06 19.66
CA MET A 239 -11.67 24.25 20.16
C MET A 239 -11.53 22.78 19.75
N ALA A 240 -11.08 22.50 18.51
CA ALA A 240 -10.79 21.15 18.06
C ALA A 240 -9.65 20.50 18.85
N HIS A 241 -8.59 21.26 19.20
CA HIS A 241 -7.53 20.80 20.09
C HIS A 241 -8.08 20.42 21.48
N ARG A 242 -8.96 21.25 22.06
CA ARG A 242 -9.58 20.97 23.36
C ARG A 242 -10.45 19.72 23.29
N LEU A 243 -11.31 19.60 22.29
CA LEU A 243 -12.14 18.40 22.10
C LEU A 243 -11.25 17.13 21.98
N CYS A 244 -10.13 17.24 21.25
CA CYS A 244 -9.16 16.13 21.14
C CYS A 244 -8.57 15.74 22.50
N ALA A 245 -8.19 16.72 23.34
CA ALA A 245 -7.62 16.47 24.65
C ALA A 245 -8.64 15.83 25.61
N PHE A 246 -9.85 16.37 25.69
CA PHE A 246 -10.89 15.94 26.64
C PHE A 246 -11.56 14.62 26.27
N THR A 247 -11.62 14.28 24.97
CA THR A 247 -12.25 13.03 24.50
C THR A 247 -11.25 11.93 24.12
N ALA A 248 -9.98 12.28 23.97
CA ALA A 248 -8.95 11.39 23.48
C ALA A 248 -9.32 10.72 22.13
N MET A 249 -10.18 11.34 21.32
CA MET A 249 -10.60 10.78 20.03
C MET A 249 -9.55 10.97 18.93
N ARG A 250 -9.65 10.15 17.88
CA ARG A 250 -8.75 10.26 16.74
C ARG A 250 -8.95 11.59 16.04
N ILE A 251 -7.86 12.27 15.69
CA ILE A 251 -7.88 13.58 15.02
C ILE A 251 -8.79 13.63 13.79
N GLY A 252 -8.94 12.49 13.07
CA GLY A 252 -9.87 12.39 11.95
C GLY A 252 -11.32 12.62 12.36
N ASN A 253 -11.75 11.97 13.44
CA ASN A 253 -13.09 12.14 13.96
C ASN A 253 -13.31 13.57 14.49
N ILE A 254 -12.29 14.17 15.11
CA ILE A 254 -12.37 15.55 15.60
C ILE A 254 -12.64 16.52 14.44
N VAL A 255 -11.81 16.52 13.39
CA VAL A 255 -11.95 17.51 12.30
C VAL A 255 -13.24 17.31 11.49
N GLU A 256 -13.72 16.07 11.38
CA GLU A 256 -14.93 15.70 10.63
C GLU A 256 -16.21 15.70 11.49
N ALA A 257 -16.12 16.19 12.74
CA ALA A 257 -17.26 16.26 13.66
C ALA A 257 -18.36 17.19 13.14
N GLU A 258 -19.60 16.74 13.18
CA GLU A 258 -20.78 17.49 12.79
C GLU A 258 -21.71 17.73 13.98
N TRP A 259 -22.36 18.88 14.05
CA TRP A 259 -23.26 19.23 15.15
C TRP A 259 -24.38 18.22 15.41
N LYS A 260 -24.91 17.59 14.37
CA LYS A 260 -25.94 16.54 14.50
C LYS A 260 -25.50 15.30 15.29
N GLU A 261 -24.19 15.15 15.52
CA GLU A 261 -23.62 14.06 16.30
C GLU A 261 -23.57 14.37 17.81
N PHE A 262 -23.80 15.63 18.21
CA PHE A 262 -23.69 16.11 19.57
C PHE A 262 -25.06 16.28 20.21
N HIS A 263 -25.28 15.54 21.27
CA HIS A 263 -26.48 15.58 22.11
C HIS A 263 -26.10 16.28 23.42
N LEU A 264 -26.02 17.62 23.38
CA LEU A 264 -25.50 18.41 24.50
C LEU A 264 -26.55 18.65 25.59
N ASP A 265 -27.83 18.59 25.25
CA ASP A 265 -28.95 18.93 26.14
C ASP A 265 -29.51 17.70 26.87
N ASP A 266 -29.04 16.49 26.57
CA ASP A 266 -29.39 15.28 27.29
C ASP A 266 -28.87 15.33 28.73
N ASP A 267 -29.45 14.55 29.65
CA ASP A 267 -29.01 14.40 31.04
C ASP A 267 -27.52 14.06 31.14
N GLN A 268 -27.04 13.22 30.22
CA GLN A 268 -25.63 12.96 30.01
C GLN A 268 -25.21 13.45 28.61
N PRO A 269 -24.58 14.61 28.51
CA PRO A 269 -24.08 15.11 27.23
C PRO A 269 -23.22 14.08 26.51
N THR A 270 -23.53 13.80 25.26
CA THR A 270 -22.90 12.70 24.53
C THR A 270 -22.58 13.11 23.08
N TRP A 271 -21.41 12.69 22.59
CA TRP A 271 -21.05 12.73 21.18
C TRP A 271 -21.22 11.34 20.56
N ILE A 272 -22.07 11.19 19.56
CA ILE A 272 -22.36 9.92 18.88
C ILE A 272 -21.71 9.97 17.51
N ILE A 273 -20.62 9.24 17.31
CA ILE A 273 -19.91 9.18 16.05
C ILE A 273 -20.48 8.01 15.22
N PRO A 274 -21.03 8.30 14.03
CA PRO A 274 -21.51 7.24 13.12
C PRO A 274 -20.41 6.20 12.83
N ARG A 275 -20.76 4.93 12.89
CA ARG A 275 -19.83 3.82 12.68
C ARG A 275 -19.07 3.91 11.35
N ALA A 276 -19.68 4.44 10.31
CA ALA A 276 -19.06 4.68 9.01
C ALA A 276 -17.86 5.65 9.07
N LYS A 277 -17.81 6.55 10.08
CA LYS A 277 -16.67 7.46 10.32
C LYS A 277 -15.56 6.83 11.18
N MET A 278 -15.79 5.67 11.77
CA MET A 278 -14.84 5.02 12.66
C MET A 278 -13.87 4.12 11.88
N LYS A 279 -12.66 3.93 12.45
CA LYS A 279 -11.64 3.04 11.84
C LYS A 279 -12.08 1.57 11.87
N VAL A 280 -12.79 1.15 12.91
CA VAL A 280 -13.33 -0.20 13.07
C VAL A 280 -14.79 -0.16 12.64
N THR A 281 -15.06 -0.52 11.40
CA THR A 281 -16.42 -0.50 10.82
C THR A 281 -17.23 -1.77 11.10
N SER A 282 -16.59 -2.83 11.58
CA SER A 282 -17.21 -4.13 11.83
C SER A 282 -18.12 -4.19 13.07
N ARG A 283 -18.10 -3.18 13.94
CA ARG A 283 -19.04 -3.11 15.08
C ARG A 283 -20.41 -2.65 14.60
N PRO A 284 -21.50 -3.20 15.15
CA PRO A 284 -22.85 -2.91 14.66
C PRO A 284 -23.42 -1.57 15.13
N ILE A 285 -22.80 -0.92 16.13
CA ILE A 285 -23.32 0.29 16.79
C ILE A 285 -22.39 1.48 16.62
N ASP A 286 -22.96 2.68 16.61
CA ASP A 286 -22.24 3.95 16.60
C ASP A 286 -21.41 4.10 17.89
N HIS A 287 -20.34 4.88 17.80
CA HIS A 287 -19.48 5.09 18.96
C HIS A 287 -19.97 6.26 19.81
N ARG A 288 -20.47 5.96 21.00
CA ARG A 288 -21.00 6.94 21.95
C ARG A 288 -19.88 7.38 22.90
N ILE A 289 -19.61 8.67 22.97
CA ILE A 289 -18.59 9.28 23.84
C ILE A 289 -19.28 10.17 24.86
N PRO A 290 -19.28 9.80 26.15
CA PRO A 290 -19.75 10.70 27.20
C PRO A 290 -18.87 11.95 27.24
N LEU A 291 -19.48 13.12 27.25
CA LEU A 291 -18.78 14.38 27.40
C LEU A 291 -18.73 14.76 28.89
N CYS A 292 -17.54 15.12 29.38
CA CYS A 292 -17.44 15.68 30.72
C CYS A 292 -18.06 17.09 30.77
N SER A 293 -18.42 17.54 31.95
CA SER A 293 -19.06 18.84 32.19
C SER A 293 -18.30 20.01 31.56
N GLU A 294 -16.97 19.98 31.65
CA GLU A 294 -16.09 21.05 31.20
C GLU A 294 -16.18 21.20 29.66
N ILE A 295 -15.98 20.12 28.90
CA ILE A 295 -15.99 20.21 27.44
C ILE A 295 -17.42 20.39 26.90
N ALA A 296 -18.44 19.86 27.58
CA ALA A 296 -19.83 20.07 27.20
C ALA A 296 -20.24 21.56 27.34
N ALA A 297 -19.80 22.22 28.42
CA ALA A 297 -20.03 23.65 28.59
C ALA A 297 -19.35 24.49 27.50
N GLU A 298 -18.11 24.19 27.15
CA GLU A 298 -17.37 24.86 26.09
C GLU A 298 -18.03 24.63 24.70
N LEU A 299 -18.52 23.43 24.42
CA LEU A 299 -19.21 23.12 23.17
C LEU A 299 -20.54 23.88 23.05
N ARG A 300 -21.30 24.06 24.15
CA ARG A 300 -22.52 24.89 24.13
C ARG A 300 -22.19 26.35 23.83
N GLN A 301 -21.15 26.91 24.47
CA GLN A 301 -20.69 28.27 24.16
C GLN A 301 -20.23 28.38 22.70
N TRP A 302 -19.51 27.39 22.20
CA TRP A 302 -19.04 27.32 20.82
C TRP A 302 -20.22 27.28 19.83
N GLN A 303 -21.25 26.48 20.13
CA GLN A 303 -22.47 26.38 19.35
C GLN A 303 -23.22 27.72 19.29
N ASN A 304 -23.28 28.45 20.40
CA ASN A 304 -23.93 29.77 20.46
C ASN A 304 -23.22 30.82 19.56
N VAL A 305 -21.90 30.73 19.45
CA VAL A 305 -21.08 31.68 18.65
C VAL A 305 -21.04 31.32 17.17
N PHE A 306 -20.91 30.04 16.82
CA PHE A 306 -20.66 29.58 15.45
C PHE A 306 -21.87 28.90 14.79
N GLY A 307 -22.99 28.78 15.51
CA GLY A 307 -24.20 28.08 15.08
C GLY A 307 -24.12 26.57 15.30
N GLY A 308 -25.28 25.92 15.23
CA GLY A 308 -25.48 24.49 15.53
C GLY A 308 -25.70 23.63 14.28
N LYS A 309 -25.22 24.04 13.11
CA LYS A 309 -25.42 23.30 11.85
C LYS A 309 -24.11 23.01 11.14
N GLY A 310 -24.06 21.88 10.43
CA GLY A 310 -22.88 21.46 9.66
C GLY A 310 -21.72 21.01 10.53
N TYR A 311 -20.50 21.32 10.10
CA TYR A 311 -19.28 20.94 10.81
C TYR A 311 -19.06 21.77 12.07
N VAL A 312 -18.62 21.13 13.16
CA VAL A 312 -18.30 21.82 14.42
C VAL A 312 -17.10 22.75 14.27
N PHE A 313 -16.15 22.38 13.40
CA PHE A 313 -14.93 23.13 13.15
C PHE A 313 -14.82 23.53 11.68
N PRO A 314 -15.57 24.53 11.22
CA PRO A 314 -15.53 24.98 9.83
C PRO A 314 -14.18 25.57 9.48
N SER A 315 -13.75 25.39 8.21
CA SER A 315 -12.53 25.98 7.68
C SER A 315 -12.71 27.49 7.43
N PRO A 316 -11.83 28.34 7.95
CA PRO A 316 -11.86 29.79 7.65
C PRO A 316 -11.59 30.12 6.17
N ALA A 317 -10.90 29.24 5.45
CA ALA A 317 -10.57 29.42 4.04
C ALA A 317 -11.70 29.01 3.08
N GLY A 318 -12.88 28.69 3.63
CA GLY A 318 -13.95 28.05 2.86
C GLY A 318 -13.74 26.54 2.75
N GLY A 319 -14.76 25.82 2.31
CA GLY A 319 -14.75 24.35 2.24
C GLY A 319 -15.51 23.72 3.40
N LYS A 320 -15.17 22.44 3.73
CA LYS A 320 -15.96 21.68 4.69
C LYS A 320 -15.56 21.98 6.14
N HIS A 321 -14.38 21.53 6.52
CA HIS A 321 -13.86 21.61 7.91
C HIS A 321 -12.34 21.89 7.90
N ILE A 322 -11.77 22.20 9.06
CA ILE A 322 -10.31 22.35 9.21
C ILE A 322 -9.58 21.04 8.85
N GLY A 323 -8.36 21.16 8.33
CA GLY A 323 -7.50 20.00 8.06
C GLY A 323 -6.88 19.43 9.34
N ARG A 324 -6.52 18.14 9.33
CA ARG A 324 -5.77 17.48 10.42
C ARG A 324 -4.43 18.18 10.67
N GLU A 325 -3.79 18.60 9.58
CA GLU A 325 -2.49 19.30 9.61
C GLU A 325 -2.55 20.61 10.42
N ALA A 326 -3.71 21.26 10.47
CA ALA A 326 -3.87 22.49 11.24
C ALA A 326 -3.72 22.23 12.75
N ILE A 327 -4.29 21.11 13.24
CA ILE A 327 -4.14 20.69 14.65
C ILE A 327 -2.72 20.15 14.89
N GLU A 328 -2.19 19.30 14.00
CA GLU A 328 -0.82 18.76 14.13
C GLU A 328 0.24 19.87 14.16
N LYS A 329 0.04 20.96 13.39
CA LYS A 329 0.90 22.13 13.39
C LYS A 329 0.96 22.82 14.76
N VAL A 330 -0.15 22.82 15.52
CA VAL A 330 -0.16 23.37 16.90
C VAL A 330 0.90 22.67 17.74
N TYR A 331 0.93 21.36 17.74
CA TYR A 331 1.88 20.59 18.55
C TYR A 331 3.31 20.77 18.07
N ARG A 332 3.54 20.58 16.77
CA ARG A 332 4.89 20.58 16.22
C ARG A 332 5.53 21.96 16.20
N VAL A 333 4.76 22.98 15.76
CA VAL A 333 5.32 24.32 15.52
C VAL A 333 4.99 25.28 16.66
N THR A 334 3.69 25.42 17.02
CA THR A 334 3.27 26.43 17.97
C THR A 334 3.74 26.10 19.39
N LEU A 335 3.65 24.84 19.80
CA LEU A 335 3.99 24.38 21.13
C LEU A 335 5.40 23.79 21.25
N GLY A 336 6.08 23.50 20.11
CA GLY A 336 7.41 22.89 20.12
C GLY A 336 7.46 21.49 20.75
N LEU A 337 6.42 20.69 20.54
CA LEU A 337 6.24 19.36 21.11
C LEU A 337 6.59 18.23 20.15
N ASP A 338 7.29 18.53 19.04
CA ASP A 338 7.72 17.51 18.10
C ASP A 338 8.54 16.43 18.81
N GLY A 339 8.23 15.17 18.55
CA GLY A 339 8.86 14.04 19.25
C GLY A 339 8.51 13.87 20.74
N LYS A 340 7.69 14.75 21.36
CA LYS A 340 7.30 14.70 22.77
C LYS A 340 5.82 14.39 22.98
N HIS A 341 4.96 15.06 22.24
CA HIS A 341 3.51 14.85 22.31
C HIS A 341 2.86 15.26 20.97
N SER A 342 1.73 14.63 20.66
CA SER A 342 0.97 14.88 19.42
C SER A 342 -0.53 14.80 19.72
N PRO A 343 -1.42 15.16 18.78
CA PRO A 343 -2.86 14.89 18.96
C PRO A 343 -3.16 13.43 19.31
N HIS A 344 -2.39 12.50 18.79
CA HIS A 344 -2.52 11.07 19.14
C HIS A 344 -1.97 10.76 20.53
N GLY A 345 -1.04 11.56 21.02
CA GLY A 345 -0.48 11.43 22.39
C GLY A 345 -1.55 11.49 23.47
N TRP A 346 -2.62 12.28 23.30
CA TRP A 346 -3.74 12.32 24.24
C TRP A 346 -4.38 10.96 24.50
N ARG A 347 -4.47 10.11 23.47
CA ARG A 347 -5.02 8.76 23.62
C ARG A 347 -4.10 7.88 24.48
N SER A 348 -2.80 8.01 24.29
CA SER A 348 -1.81 7.30 25.10
C SER A 348 -1.82 7.80 26.56
N SER A 349 -1.88 9.12 26.76
CA SER A 349 -1.99 9.73 28.10
C SER A 349 -3.27 9.29 28.79
N PHE A 350 -4.42 9.40 28.14
CA PHE A 350 -5.71 8.93 28.65
C PHE A 350 -5.67 7.45 29.03
N SER A 351 -5.21 6.60 28.13
CA SER A 351 -5.16 5.14 28.37
C SER A 351 -4.23 4.78 29.53
N THR A 352 -3.06 5.41 29.63
CA THR A 352 -2.09 5.12 30.69
C THR A 352 -2.59 5.63 32.03
N LEU A 353 -2.95 6.91 32.10
CA LEU A 353 -3.36 7.53 33.36
C LEU A 353 -4.68 6.97 33.89
N ALA A 354 -5.62 6.60 33.03
CA ALA A 354 -6.85 5.93 33.45
C ALA A 354 -6.59 4.56 34.09
N ARG A 355 -5.68 3.78 33.50
CA ARG A 355 -5.29 2.47 34.08
C ARG A 355 -4.52 2.64 35.39
N ASP A 356 -3.63 3.61 35.47
CA ASP A 356 -2.90 3.94 36.69
C ASP A 356 -3.84 4.40 37.81
N ASN A 357 -5.00 4.97 37.44
CA ASN A 357 -6.09 5.32 38.37
C ASN A 357 -7.03 4.16 38.70
N GLY A 358 -6.73 2.93 38.27
CA GLY A 358 -7.51 1.73 38.55
C GLY A 358 -8.71 1.48 37.64
N THR A 359 -8.85 2.21 36.51
CA THR A 359 -9.91 1.93 35.56
C THR A 359 -9.64 0.61 34.82
N ALA A 360 -10.64 -0.25 34.76
CA ALA A 360 -10.56 -1.53 34.09
C ALA A 360 -10.14 -1.36 32.62
N ARG A 361 -9.23 -2.23 32.15
CA ARG A 361 -8.67 -2.16 30.80
C ARG A 361 -9.73 -2.12 29.70
N ASP A 362 -10.72 -2.96 29.81
CA ASP A 362 -11.80 -3.08 28.83
C ASP A 362 -12.66 -1.80 28.74
N VAL A 363 -12.91 -1.10 29.85
CA VAL A 363 -13.59 0.20 29.86
C VAL A 363 -12.77 1.23 29.06
N VAL A 364 -11.44 1.26 29.25
CA VAL A 364 -10.54 2.16 28.52
C VAL A 364 -10.49 1.81 27.02
N GLU A 365 -10.40 0.52 26.68
CA GLU A 365 -10.40 0.07 25.28
C GLU A 365 -11.73 0.39 24.57
N LEU A 366 -12.88 0.21 25.26
CA LEU A 366 -14.19 0.62 24.76
C LEU A 366 -14.28 2.14 24.58
N ALA A 367 -13.78 2.93 25.55
CA ALA A 367 -13.77 4.38 25.45
C ALA A 367 -12.97 4.89 24.24
N LEU A 368 -11.89 4.21 23.89
CA LEU A 368 -11.02 4.53 22.76
C LEU A 368 -11.43 3.87 21.43
N ASP A 369 -12.48 3.06 21.38
CA ASP A 369 -12.87 2.27 20.21
C ASP A 369 -11.69 1.46 19.63
N HIS A 370 -10.94 0.79 20.51
CA HIS A 370 -9.91 -0.14 20.09
C HIS A 370 -10.55 -1.47 19.73
N ALA A 371 -10.02 -2.12 18.67
CA ALA A 371 -10.41 -3.49 18.37
C ALA A 371 -9.86 -4.42 19.46
N HIS A 372 -10.67 -5.34 19.94
CA HIS A 372 -10.15 -6.42 20.80
C HIS A 372 -9.22 -7.32 19.97
N ASP A 373 -8.03 -7.59 20.50
CA ASP A 373 -7.05 -8.49 19.87
C ASP A 373 -7.51 -9.96 19.86
N ASN A 374 -8.55 -10.30 20.65
CA ASN A 374 -9.07 -11.66 20.78
C ASN A 374 -10.51 -11.75 20.25
N GLU A 375 -10.73 -12.63 19.26
CA GLU A 375 -12.04 -12.92 18.68
C GLU A 375 -13.05 -13.47 19.72
N VAL A 376 -12.56 -14.23 20.69
CA VAL A 376 -13.39 -14.80 21.77
C VAL A 376 -13.87 -13.69 22.71
N ALA A 377 -13.00 -12.75 23.10
CA ALA A 377 -13.41 -11.59 23.91
C ALA A 377 -14.44 -10.71 23.18
N ARG A 378 -14.34 -10.60 21.86
CA ARG A 378 -15.28 -9.85 21.02
C ARG A 378 -16.69 -10.44 21.01
N ALA A 379 -16.81 -11.77 21.12
CA ALA A 379 -18.11 -12.46 21.15
C ALA A 379 -18.86 -12.28 22.47
N TYR A 380 -18.14 -12.08 23.58
CA TYR A 380 -18.70 -11.93 24.91
C TYR A 380 -18.94 -10.48 25.33
N ASP A 381 -18.24 -9.52 24.76
CA ASP A 381 -18.33 -8.10 25.16
C ASP A 381 -19.36 -7.35 24.29
N ARG A 382 -20.63 -7.65 24.55
CA ARG A 382 -21.79 -6.97 23.92
C ARG A 382 -22.23 -5.72 24.68
N GLY A 383 -21.68 -5.48 25.86
CA GLY A 383 -22.04 -4.35 26.71
C GLY A 383 -21.25 -3.09 26.35
N GLU A 384 -21.92 -1.94 26.25
CA GLU A 384 -21.26 -0.65 26.04
C GLU A 384 -20.52 -0.14 27.28
N ARG A 385 -20.82 -0.66 28.46
CA ARG A 385 -20.33 -0.18 29.77
C ARG A 385 -20.40 1.36 29.88
N PHE A 386 -21.53 1.91 29.41
CA PHE A 386 -21.66 3.35 29.19
C PHE A 386 -21.49 4.14 30.50
N ASP A 387 -22.10 3.72 31.60
CA ASP A 387 -22.03 4.39 32.88
C ASP A 387 -20.59 4.42 33.45
N GLU A 388 -19.82 3.36 33.23
CA GLU A 388 -18.42 3.33 33.65
C GLU A 388 -17.59 4.28 32.77
N ARG A 389 -17.91 4.36 31.48
CA ARG A 389 -17.27 5.36 30.58
C ARG A 389 -17.67 6.79 30.95
N VAL A 390 -18.89 7.04 31.37
CA VAL A 390 -19.30 8.34 31.94
C VAL A 390 -18.41 8.72 33.10
N LYS A 391 -18.25 7.82 34.09
CA LYS A 391 -17.38 8.06 35.24
C LYS A 391 -15.94 8.32 34.83
N LEU A 392 -15.43 7.57 33.87
CA LEU A 392 -14.08 7.73 33.30
C LEU A 392 -13.88 9.10 32.65
N PHE A 393 -14.79 9.52 31.77
CA PHE A 393 -14.65 10.81 31.09
C PHE A 393 -14.87 12.00 32.03
N GLN A 394 -15.77 11.91 33.04
CA GLN A 394 -15.94 12.93 34.09
C GLN A 394 -14.66 13.04 34.93
N TRP A 395 -14.06 11.92 35.30
CA TRP A 395 -12.78 11.93 36.01
C TRP A 395 -11.69 12.59 35.17
N TRP A 396 -11.53 12.16 33.88
CA TRP A 396 -10.51 12.70 32.98
C TRP A 396 -10.65 14.21 32.81
N GLY A 397 -11.86 14.70 32.53
CA GLY A 397 -12.14 16.13 32.40
C GLY A 397 -11.75 16.94 33.62
N LYS A 398 -12.11 16.47 34.84
CA LYS A 398 -11.74 17.10 36.09
C LYS A 398 -10.23 17.17 36.27
N GLN A 399 -9.49 16.09 35.94
CA GLN A 399 -8.02 16.08 36.04
C GLN A 399 -7.40 17.10 35.08
N LEU A 400 -7.81 17.12 33.84
CA LEU A 400 -7.29 18.08 32.86
C LEU A 400 -7.60 19.53 33.21
N ALA A 401 -8.83 19.82 33.67
CA ALA A 401 -9.20 21.16 34.08
C ALA A 401 -8.43 21.62 35.33
N ALA A 402 -8.20 20.73 36.28
CA ALA A 402 -7.37 21.01 37.46
C ALA A 402 -5.91 21.27 37.06
N ALA A 403 -5.33 20.43 36.20
CA ALA A 403 -3.99 20.59 35.67
C ALA A 403 -3.81 21.90 34.92
N GLN A 404 -4.79 22.28 34.12
CA GLN A 404 -4.79 23.53 33.38
C GLN A 404 -4.79 24.76 34.29
N ARG A 405 -5.46 24.68 35.43
CA ARG A 405 -5.42 25.74 36.47
C ARG A 405 -4.13 25.75 37.31
N GLY A 406 -3.21 24.82 37.07
CA GLY A 406 -1.96 24.71 37.81
C GLY A 406 -2.10 24.00 39.15
N ALA A 407 -3.18 23.28 39.40
CA ALA A 407 -3.35 22.51 40.64
C ALA A 407 -2.39 21.30 40.67
N THR A 408 -1.79 21.04 41.81
CA THR A 408 -0.99 19.83 42.01
C THR A 408 -1.93 18.62 42.13
N ILE A 409 -1.89 17.73 41.10
CA ILE A 409 -2.68 16.51 41.10
C ILE A 409 -1.81 15.39 41.66
N ILE A 410 -2.21 14.88 42.83
CA ILE A 410 -1.56 13.72 43.47
C ILE A 410 -2.31 12.47 42.99
N PRO A 411 -1.67 11.55 42.21
CA PRO A 411 -2.29 10.30 41.83
C PRO A 411 -2.66 9.49 43.07
N LEU A 412 -3.89 9.03 43.18
CA LEU A 412 -4.26 8.03 44.17
C LEU A 412 -3.46 6.76 43.90
N LYS A 413 -2.40 6.52 44.70
CA LYS A 413 -1.74 5.21 44.69
C LYS A 413 -2.75 4.20 45.22
N THR A 414 -3.41 3.45 44.34
CA THR A 414 -4.08 2.22 44.74
C THR A 414 -3.03 1.30 45.34
N LYS A 415 -3.12 1.03 46.64
CA LYS A 415 -2.36 -0.07 47.25
C LYS A 415 -2.69 -1.31 46.45
N ALA A 416 -1.65 -1.91 45.80
CA ALA A 416 -1.77 -3.25 45.29
C ALA A 416 -2.18 -4.17 46.46
N ALA A 417 -3.32 -4.78 46.37
CA ALA A 417 -3.73 -5.91 47.20
C ALA A 417 -3.09 -7.17 46.66
#